data_8e0f8ff51e5c24cc52a1d217b49444d4
#
_entry.id   8e0f8ff51e5c24cc52a1d217b49444d4
#
_cell.length_a   1.000
_cell.length_b   1.000
_cell.length_c   1.000
_cell.angle_alpha   90.00
_cell.angle_beta   90.00
_cell.angle_gamma   90.00
#
_symmetry.space_group_name_H-M   'P 1'
#
loop_
_entity.id
_entity.type
_entity.pdbx_description
1 polymer ?
#
loop_
_entity_poly.entity_id
_entity_poly.type
_entity_poly.pdbx_seq_one_letter_code
_entity_poly.pdbx_strand_id
1 'polypeptide(L)'
;MTYQEIQAKARDCVGPYCKSCPVCNGLACKNTIPGPGAKGIGTGFIRNYQKWQELCVNMDTICENKPVDTSFDFFGRKVALPVFAAPLGALTLHYGDKYSDLAYNEILVPACAENGIAAFTGDGTNPTLMQGAAQVLAKNGGCGVPTIKPWNMETIKEKLDLVKAADPFAIAMDIDGAGLPFLKNMTPPAGSKTVEELREIVAMAEKPFIVKGIMTVAGAKKALEAGAKGIVVSNHGGRVLDQCPSSAEVLPAIADAVGSKMTILVDGGIRSGMDVFKALALGADGVLIGRPFINMIYGAGAEGVKVYVEKLKAELEDTMAMCGAHSLADIKRSMIYGY
;
A
#
# COMPACT_ATOMS: atom_id res chain seq x y z
N MET A 1 -9.50 22.97 -3.30
CA MET A 1 -10.11 22.50 -2.02
C MET A 1 -9.01 22.05 -1.08
N THR A 2 -9.21 22.21 0.23
CA THR A 2 -8.32 21.64 1.24
C THR A 2 -8.59 20.14 1.45
N TYR A 3 -7.63 19.43 2.04
CA TYR A 3 -7.79 18.01 2.41
C TYR A 3 -9.04 17.78 3.28
N GLN A 4 -9.29 18.66 4.25
CA GLN A 4 -10.43 18.55 5.16
C GLN A 4 -11.77 18.78 4.47
N GLU A 5 -11.85 19.73 3.54
CA GLU A 5 -13.06 19.97 2.74
C GLU A 5 -13.38 18.76 1.85
N ILE A 6 -12.37 18.16 1.21
CA ILE A 6 -12.54 16.97 0.40
C ILE A 6 -13.02 15.79 1.26
N GLN A 7 -12.41 15.61 2.44
CA GLN A 7 -12.81 14.57 3.38
C GLN A 7 -14.24 14.75 3.90
N ALA A 8 -14.67 16.01 4.11
CA ALA A 8 -16.04 16.30 4.47
C ALA A 8 -17.02 15.93 3.34
N LYS A 9 -16.72 16.29 2.09
CA LYS A 9 -17.52 15.89 0.91
C LYS A 9 -17.57 14.36 0.74
N ALA A 10 -16.50 13.65 1.05
CA ALA A 10 -16.48 12.21 0.97
C ALA A 10 -17.53 11.55 1.87
N ARG A 11 -17.89 12.16 3.01
CA ARG A 11 -18.92 11.63 3.92
C ARG A 11 -20.29 11.46 3.27
N ASP A 12 -20.60 12.33 2.32
CA ASP A 12 -21.87 12.30 1.60
C ASP A 12 -21.87 11.24 0.48
N CYS A 13 -20.72 10.67 0.19
CA CYS A 13 -20.50 9.77 -0.95
C CYS A 13 -20.09 8.36 -0.58
N VAL A 14 -19.47 8.16 0.60
CA VAL A 14 -19.05 6.83 1.08
C VAL A 14 -20.10 6.25 2.02
N GLY A 15 -20.33 4.96 1.94
CA GLY A 15 -21.27 4.31 2.84
C GLY A 15 -21.60 2.89 2.41
N PRO A 16 -22.42 2.20 3.20
CA PRO A 16 -22.91 2.62 4.53
C PRO A 16 -21.87 2.45 5.64
N TYR A 17 -20.77 1.73 5.38
CA TYR A 17 -19.83 1.28 6.40
C TYR A 17 -18.72 2.31 6.71
N CYS A 18 -18.16 2.96 5.68
CA CYS A 18 -17.18 4.02 5.87
C CYS A 18 -17.87 5.29 6.36
N LYS A 19 -17.27 5.97 7.33
CA LYS A 19 -17.78 7.24 7.89
C LYS A 19 -16.94 8.45 7.47
N SER A 20 -15.92 8.27 6.63
CA SER A 20 -14.95 9.33 6.28
C SER A 20 -14.55 10.16 7.50
N CYS A 21 -14.05 9.47 8.53
CA CYS A 21 -13.72 10.08 9.82
C CYS A 21 -12.61 11.13 9.67
N PRO A 22 -12.62 12.21 10.46
CA PRO A 22 -11.53 13.21 10.48
C PRO A 22 -10.16 12.57 10.70
N VAL A 23 -10.11 11.54 11.54
CA VAL A 23 -8.95 10.67 11.74
C VAL A 23 -9.34 9.25 11.41
N CYS A 24 -8.77 8.70 10.34
CA CYS A 24 -9.03 7.33 9.89
C CYS A 24 -8.21 6.33 10.73
N ASN A 25 -8.63 6.07 11.96
CA ASN A 25 -7.94 5.26 12.97
C ASN A 25 -8.56 3.88 13.24
N GLY A 26 -9.66 3.53 12.57
CA GLY A 26 -10.32 2.23 12.71
C GLY A 26 -11.39 2.14 13.82
N LEU A 27 -11.52 3.14 14.68
CA LEU A 27 -12.44 3.09 15.82
C LEU A 27 -13.92 3.05 15.39
N ALA A 28 -14.29 3.89 14.43
CA ALA A 28 -15.67 4.03 13.98
C ALA A 28 -16.16 2.86 13.10
N CYS A 29 -15.25 2.12 12.48
CA CYS A 29 -15.57 1.02 11.56
C CYS A 29 -15.01 -0.34 12.02
N LYS A 30 -14.64 -0.49 13.29
CA LYS A 30 -14.25 -1.79 13.85
C LYS A 30 -15.40 -2.80 13.65
N ASN A 31 -15.06 -4.06 13.39
CA ASN A 31 -16.01 -5.16 13.16
C ASN A 31 -16.88 -5.02 11.90
N THR A 32 -16.58 -4.09 10.99
CA THR A 32 -17.32 -3.96 9.71
C THR A 32 -16.57 -4.66 8.58
N ILE A 33 -16.81 -5.94 8.39
CA ILE A 33 -16.47 -6.73 7.20
C ILE A 33 -17.74 -7.48 6.79
N PRO A 34 -18.29 -7.26 5.58
CA PRO A 34 -17.84 -6.30 4.54
C PRO A 34 -17.84 -4.86 5.02
N GLY A 35 -16.97 -4.04 4.41
CA GLY A 35 -16.75 -2.66 4.79
C GLY A 35 -15.26 -2.35 5.00
N PRO A 36 -14.89 -1.12 5.40
CA PRO A 36 -13.48 -0.70 5.53
C PRO A 36 -12.78 -1.18 6.82
N GLY A 37 -13.48 -1.89 7.69
CA GLY A 37 -12.99 -2.31 9.00
C GLY A 37 -11.95 -3.42 8.98
N ALA A 38 -11.66 -3.98 10.14
CA ALA A 38 -10.76 -5.10 10.35
C ALA A 38 -11.51 -6.35 10.79
N LYS A 39 -10.87 -7.51 10.68
CA LYS A 39 -11.41 -8.82 11.07
C LYS A 39 -11.55 -8.94 12.60
N GLY A 40 -12.44 -9.82 13.06
CA GLY A 40 -12.65 -10.11 14.48
C GLY A 40 -13.13 -8.89 15.24
N ILE A 41 -12.49 -8.56 16.36
CA ILE A 41 -12.83 -7.38 17.17
C ILE A 41 -12.24 -6.07 16.65
N GLY A 42 -11.54 -6.11 15.52
CA GLY A 42 -11.08 -4.93 14.80
C GLY A 42 -9.77 -4.32 15.29
N THR A 43 -9.05 -5.00 16.18
CA THR A 43 -7.83 -4.46 16.81
C THR A 43 -6.68 -4.23 15.83
N GLY A 44 -6.57 -5.05 14.78
CA GLY A 44 -5.48 -4.94 13.81
C GLY A 44 -5.42 -3.60 13.09
N PHE A 45 -6.56 -3.01 12.72
CA PHE A 45 -6.60 -1.67 12.13
C PHE A 45 -6.20 -0.59 13.14
N ILE A 46 -6.80 -0.64 14.33
CA ILE A 46 -6.56 0.34 15.40
C ILE A 46 -5.08 0.32 15.78
N ARG A 47 -4.50 -0.87 16.02
CA ARG A 47 -3.09 -1.04 16.36
C ARG A 47 -2.16 -0.54 15.27
N ASN A 48 -2.45 -0.81 13.99
CA ASN A 48 -1.67 -0.27 12.88
C ASN A 48 -1.56 1.26 12.94
N TYR A 49 -2.68 1.95 13.19
CA TYR A 49 -2.67 3.40 13.32
C TYR A 49 -1.92 3.86 14.58
N GLN A 50 -2.26 3.30 15.73
CA GLN A 50 -1.71 3.73 17.03
C GLN A 50 -0.19 3.59 17.10
N LYS A 51 0.37 2.49 16.59
CA LYS A 51 1.80 2.23 16.67
C LYS A 51 2.65 3.24 15.88
N TRP A 52 2.15 3.77 14.76
CA TRP A 52 2.81 4.90 14.10
C TRP A 52 2.75 6.18 14.94
N GLN A 53 1.67 6.41 15.68
CA GLN A 53 1.53 7.61 16.52
C GLN A 53 2.37 7.56 17.80
N GLU A 54 2.70 6.38 18.31
CA GLU A 54 3.57 6.19 19.46
C GLU A 54 5.05 6.49 19.17
N LEU A 55 5.46 6.40 17.91
CA LEU A 55 6.82 6.75 17.48
C LEU A 55 7.03 8.26 17.47
N CYS A 56 8.10 8.73 18.13
CA CYS A 56 8.51 10.13 18.10
C CYS A 56 9.76 10.31 17.22
N VAL A 57 9.89 11.46 16.57
CA VAL A 57 11.05 11.83 15.76
C VAL A 57 12.00 12.71 16.54
N ASN A 58 13.30 12.46 16.38
CA ASN A 58 14.36 13.30 16.93
C ASN A 58 14.60 14.51 16.00
N MET A 59 14.27 15.69 16.48
CA MET A 59 14.53 16.93 15.76
C MET A 59 16.03 17.30 15.89
N ASP A 60 16.67 17.57 14.77
CA ASP A 60 18.03 18.10 14.72
C ASP A 60 18.16 19.06 13.53
N THR A 61 18.27 20.36 13.83
CA THR A 61 18.38 21.43 12.84
C THR A 61 19.77 22.06 12.75
N ILE A 62 20.77 21.45 13.42
CA ILE A 62 22.18 21.89 13.25
C ILE A 62 22.75 21.18 12.03
N CYS A 63 22.34 21.63 10.86
CA CYS A 63 22.70 21.05 9.57
C CYS A 63 22.76 22.11 8.48
N GLU A 64 23.21 21.74 7.28
CA GLU A 64 23.19 22.63 6.12
C GLU A 64 21.75 22.98 5.73
N ASN A 65 21.52 24.25 5.37
CA ASN A 65 20.25 24.67 4.80
C ASN A 65 20.26 24.48 3.28
N LYS A 66 19.71 23.37 2.82
CA LYS A 66 19.60 23.01 1.40
C LYS A 66 18.26 22.35 1.08
N PRO A 67 17.84 22.35 -0.19
CA PRO A 67 16.60 21.70 -0.61
C PRO A 67 16.57 20.21 -0.25
N VAL A 68 15.36 19.69 -0.02
CA VAL A 68 15.10 18.28 0.25
C VAL A 68 14.71 17.59 -1.06
N ASP A 69 15.28 16.43 -1.34
CA ASP A 69 14.90 15.55 -2.46
C ASP A 69 14.20 14.30 -1.92
N THR A 70 12.92 14.16 -2.24
CA THR A 70 12.08 13.02 -1.89
C THR A 70 11.98 11.99 -3.00
N SER A 71 12.69 12.15 -4.11
CA SER A 71 12.61 11.25 -5.25
C SER A 71 13.13 9.85 -4.91
N PHE A 72 12.46 8.85 -5.48
CA PHE A 72 12.73 7.44 -5.22
C PHE A 72 12.85 6.67 -6.56
N ASP A 73 13.86 5.81 -6.68
CA ASP A 73 13.96 4.84 -7.78
C ASP A 73 13.21 3.57 -7.38
N PHE A 74 12.18 3.25 -8.14
CA PHE A 74 11.38 2.04 -7.94
C PHE A 74 11.52 1.11 -9.13
N PHE A 75 12.43 0.16 -9.03
CA PHE A 75 12.76 -0.81 -10.08
C PHE A 75 13.12 -0.15 -11.43
N GLY A 76 13.95 0.91 -11.38
CA GLY A 76 14.38 1.67 -12.56
C GLY A 76 13.36 2.71 -13.05
N ARG A 77 12.29 2.94 -12.30
CA ARG A 77 11.29 3.98 -12.58
C ARG A 77 11.32 5.04 -11.48
N LYS A 78 11.65 6.27 -11.85
CA LYS A 78 11.73 7.38 -10.90
C LYS A 78 10.33 7.89 -10.53
N VAL A 79 10.03 7.94 -9.23
CA VAL A 79 8.83 8.57 -8.67
C VAL A 79 9.22 9.78 -7.81
N ALA A 80 8.31 10.73 -7.62
CA ALA A 80 8.58 11.98 -6.92
C ALA A 80 8.71 11.81 -5.40
N LEU A 81 8.06 10.79 -4.84
CA LEU A 81 8.15 10.44 -3.43
C LEU A 81 7.87 8.94 -3.23
N PRO A 82 8.38 8.33 -2.13
CA PRO A 82 8.28 6.88 -1.89
C PRO A 82 6.90 6.49 -1.34
N VAL A 83 5.84 6.94 -2.03
CA VAL A 83 4.45 6.69 -1.66
C VAL A 83 3.70 6.08 -2.83
N PHE A 84 2.90 5.06 -2.54
CA PHE A 84 2.08 4.36 -3.52
C PHE A 84 0.64 4.26 -3.01
N ALA A 85 -0.33 4.34 -3.90
CA ALA A 85 -1.69 3.97 -3.55
C ALA A 85 -1.78 2.44 -3.39
N ALA A 86 -2.34 1.96 -2.28
CA ALA A 86 -2.45 0.53 -2.00
C ALA A 86 -3.53 -0.15 -2.86
N PRO A 87 -3.38 -1.46 -3.16
CA PRO A 87 -4.35 -2.20 -3.94
C PRO A 87 -5.68 -2.33 -3.19
N LEU A 88 -6.76 -1.98 -3.86
CA LEU A 88 -8.11 -2.06 -3.34
C LEU A 88 -9.01 -2.75 -4.36
N GLY A 89 -10.02 -3.46 -3.88
CA GLY A 89 -11.02 -4.13 -4.70
C GLY A 89 -12.34 -4.28 -3.95
N ALA A 90 -13.39 -4.66 -4.68
CA ALA A 90 -14.76 -4.77 -4.18
C ALA A 90 -15.27 -3.45 -3.58
N LEU A 91 -15.04 -2.34 -4.28
CA LEU A 91 -15.34 -1.00 -3.78
C LEU A 91 -16.81 -0.80 -3.49
N THR A 92 -17.69 -1.24 -4.37
CA THR A 92 -19.14 -1.16 -4.16
C THR A 92 -19.58 -1.87 -2.89
N LEU A 93 -18.97 -3.02 -2.57
CA LEU A 93 -19.25 -3.77 -1.35
C LEU A 93 -18.79 -3.02 -0.09
N HIS A 94 -17.69 -2.29 -0.17
CA HIS A 94 -17.04 -1.73 1.02
C HIS A 94 -17.30 -0.24 1.24
N TYR A 95 -17.53 0.52 0.15
CA TYR A 95 -17.59 1.99 0.18
C TYR A 95 -18.83 2.59 -0.48
N GLY A 96 -19.72 1.75 -1.01
CA GLY A 96 -20.94 2.18 -1.71
C GLY A 96 -20.77 2.26 -3.22
N ASP A 97 -21.84 2.55 -3.92
CA ASP A 97 -22.03 2.38 -5.36
C ASP A 97 -21.59 3.57 -6.24
N LYS A 98 -21.00 4.59 -5.63
CA LYS A 98 -20.53 5.78 -6.37
C LYS A 98 -19.53 5.42 -7.48
N TYR A 99 -18.60 4.50 -7.20
CA TYR A 99 -17.61 4.03 -8.15
C TYR A 99 -17.54 2.51 -8.18
N SER A 100 -17.52 1.93 -9.38
CA SER A 100 -17.06 0.57 -9.60
C SER A 100 -15.54 0.50 -9.42
N ASP A 101 -14.99 -0.72 -9.29
CA ASP A 101 -13.52 -0.91 -9.24
C ASP A 101 -12.82 -0.35 -10.48
N LEU A 102 -13.43 -0.52 -11.67
CA LEU A 102 -12.88 0.03 -12.91
C LEU A 102 -12.89 1.55 -12.90
N ALA A 103 -14.03 2.19 -12.60
CA ALA A 103 -14.15 3.64 -12.55
C ALA A 103 -13.21 4.28 -11.52
N TYR A 104 -12.98 3.59 -10.40
CA TYR A 104 -12.00 4.00 -9.40
C TYR A 104 -10.57 3.96 -9.95
N ASN A 105 -10.17 2.88 -10.62
CA ASN A 105 -8.84 2.74 -11.21
C ASN A 105 -8.62 3.73 -12.36
N GLU A 106 -9.66 4.06 -13.16
CA GLU A 106 -9.62 5.07 -14.21
C GLU A 106 -9.37 6.49 -13.67
N ILE A 107 -9.65 6.74 -12.41
CA ILE A 107 -9.30 7.98 -11.71
C ILE A 107 -7.94 7.85 -11.01
N LEU A 108 -7.75 6.78 -10.25
CA LEU A 108 -6.58 6.61 -9.37
C LEU A 108 -5.27 6.54 -10.15
N VAL A 109 -5.19 5.66 -11.17
CA VAL A 109 -3.93 5.39 -11.88
C VAL A 109 -3.40 6.64 -12.58
N PRO A 110 -4.16 7.33 -13.46
CA PRO A 110 -3.67 8.54 -14.09
C PRO A 110 -3.38 9.65 -13.09
N ALA A 111 -4.23 9.85 -12.08
CA ALA A 111 -3.99 10.88 -11.07
C ALA A 111 -2.73 10.62 -10.24
N CYS A 112 -2.41 9.36 -9.92
CA CYS A 112 -1.15 9.01 -9.28
C CYS A 112 0.04 9.33 -10.20
N ALA A 113 -0.01 8.92 -11.46
CA ALA A 113 1.04 9.17 -12.44
C ALA A 113 1.30 10.66 -12.66
N GLU A 114 0.26 11.47 -12.82
CA GLU A 114 0.33 12.93 -12.98
C GLU A 114 0.95 13.63 -11.77
N ASN A 115 0.80 13.05 -10.58
CA ASN A 115 1.36 13.59 -9.34
C ASN A 115 2.67 12.88 -8.91
N GLY A 116 3.31 12.14 -9.83
CA GLY A 116 4.63 11.57 -9.66
C GLY A 116 4.71 10.39 -8.68
N ILE A 117 3.60 9.70 -8.43
CA ILE A 117 3.54 8.44 -7.68
C ILE A 117 2.92 7.33 -8.53
N ALA A 118 2.90 6.11 -8.04
CA ALA A 118 2.25 5.01 -8.73
C ALA A 118 1.16 4.34 -7.88
N ALA A 119 0.21 3.67 -8.55
CA ALA A 119 -0.86 2.94 -7.90
C ALA A 119 -0.63 1.43 -7.98
N PHE A 120 -0.86 0.73 -6.87
CA PHE A 120 -1.13 -0.69 -6.88
C PHE A 120 -2.61 -0.90 -7.16
N THR A 121 -2.94 -1.67 -8.19
CA THR A 121 -4.34 -2.01 -8.50
C THR A 121 -4.72 -3.34 -7.87
N GLY A 122 -5.99 -3.48 -7.48
CA GLY A 122 -6.47 -4.69 -6.81
C GLY A 122 -6.97 -5.77 -7.77
N ASP A 123 -7.21 -6.94 -7.20
CA ASP A 123 -7.83 -8.11 -7.82
C ASP A 123 -9.03 -8.58 -6.98
N GLY A 124 -9.91 -9.34 -7.58
CA GLY A 124 -11.10 -9.87 -6.94
C GLY A 124 -11.70 -11.06 -7.70
N THR A 125 -12.87 -11.50 -7.25
CA THR A 125 -13.58 -12.64 -7.83
C THR A 125 -14.19 -12.35 -9.20
N ASN A 126 -14.39 -11.08 -9.56
CA ASN A 126 -14.85 -10.69 -10.88
C ASN A 126 -13.66 -10.69 -11.87
N PRO A 127 -13.63 -11.54 -12.90
CA PRO A 127 -12.54 -11.61 -13.87
C PRO A 127 -12.27 -10.30 -14.61
N THR A 128 -13.30 -9.48 -14.83
CA THR A 128 -13.19 -8.20 -15.54
C THR A 128 -12.38 -7.15 -14.75
N LEU A 129 -12.20 -7.33 -13.45
CA LEU A 129 -11.49 -6.41 -12.57
C LEU A 129 -10.03 -6.28 -12.97
N MET A 130 -9.33 -7.42 -13.09
CA MET A 130 -7.92 -7.45 -13.48
C MET A 130 -7.74 -7.00 -14.94
N GLN A 131 -8.67 -7.36 -15.82
CA GLN A 131 -8.64 -6.92 -17.23
C GLN A 131 -8.77 -5.39 -17.31
N GLY A 132 -9.70 -4.79 -16.57
CA GLY A 132 -9.87 -3.35 -16.52
C GLY A 132 -8.64 -2.65 -15.94
N ALA A 133 -8.07 -3.19 -14.85
CA ALA A 133 -6.85 -2.67 -14.26
C ALA A 133 -5.66 -2.70 -15.24
N ALA A 134 -5.45 -3.81 -15.96
CA ALA A 134 -4.41 -3.93 -16.98
C ALA A 134 -4.60 -2.91 -18.11
N GLN A 135 -5.82 -2.71 -18.59
CA GLN A 135 -6.12 -1.71 -19.63
C GLN A 135 -5.81 -0.29 -19.18
N VAL A 136 -6.17 0.06 -17.93
CA VAL A 136 -5.89 1.39 -17.36
C VAL A 136 -4.39 1.60 -17.21
N LEU A 137 -3.65 0.60 -16.71
CA LEU A 137 -2.19 0.65 -16.61
C LEU A 137 -1.55 0.85 -18.01
N ALA A 138 -1.95 0.08 -19.01
CA ALA A 138 -1.42 0.19 -20.37
C ALA A 138 -1.63 1.60 -20.95
N LYS A 139 -2.82 2.19 -20.77
CA LYS A 139 -3.13 3.55 -21.20
C LYS A 139 -2.28 4.63 -20.51
N ASN A 140 -1.70 4.31 -19.36
CA ASN A 140 -0.87 5.21 -18.56
C ASN A 140 0.61 4.80 -18.55
N GLY A 141 1.10 4.19 -19.63
CA GLY A 141 2.52 3.83 -19.79
C GLY A 141 3.03 2.80 -18.78
N GLY A 142 2.16 1.93 -18.28
CA GLY A 142 2.49 0.93 -17.27
C GLY A 142 2.71 1.50 -15.87
N CYS A 143 2.35 2.77 -15.62
CA CYS A 143 2.61 3.43 -14.33
C CYS A 143 1.77 2.83 -13.22
N GLY A 144 2.26 1.73 -12.64
CA GLY A 144 1.63 1.06 -11.50
C GLY A 144 2.05 -0.39 -11.33
N VAL A 145 1.42 -1.04 -10.36
CA VAL A 145 1.71 -2.41 -9.95
C VAL A 145 0.39 -3.18 -9.81
N PRO A 146 0.03 -4.04 -10.76
CA PRO A 146 -1.13 -4.92 -10.60
C PRO A 146 -0.86 -5.94 -9.49
N THR A 147 -1.83 -6.12 -8.60
CA THR A 147 -1.72 -7.02 -7.45
C THR A 147 -2.69 -8.17 -7.61
N ILE A 148 -2.18 -9.39 -7.76
CA ILE A 148 -2.93 -10.63 -8.00
C ILE A 148 -3.23 -11.30 -6.66
N LYS A 149 -4.43 -11.86 -6.49
CA LYS A 149 -4.77 -12.73 -5.35
C LYS A 149 -4.08 -14.09 -5.47
N PRO A 150 -3.86 -14.80 -4.36
CA PRO A 150 -3.20 -16.12 -4.38
C PRO A 150 -4.15 -17.23 -4.85
N TRP A 151 -4.66 -17.13 -6.08
CA TRP A 151 -5.52 -18.12 -6.73
C TRP A 151 -4.79 -19.46 -6.94
N ASN A 152 -5.47 -20.44 -7.56
CA ASN A 152 -4.79 -21.62 -8.10
C ASN A 152 -3.83 -21.23 -9.24
N MET A 153 -2.87 -22.11 -9.54
CA MET A 153 -1.78 -21.82 -10.49
C MET A 153 -2.27 -21.47 -11.90
N GLU A 154 -3.32 -22.12 -12.37
CA GLU A 154 -3.93 -21.85 -13.67
C GLU A 154 -4.45 -20.42 -13.77
N THR A 155 -5.27 -19.99 -12.82
CA THR A 155 -5.80 -18.62 -12.75
C THR A 155 -4.69 -17.57 -12.57
N ILE A 156 -3.65 -17.89 -11.79
CA ILE A 156 -2.48 -17.00 -11.64
C ILE A 156 -1.79 -16.80 -12.97
N LYS A 157 -1.56 -17.86 -13.73
CA LYS A 157 -0.93 -17.78 -15.05
C LYS A 157 -1.72 -16.90 -16.01
N GLU A 158 -3.05 -17.12 -16.12
CA GLU A 158 -3.93 -16.30 -16.95
C GLU A 158 -3.85 -14.80 -16.58
N LYS A 159 -3.88 -14.51 -15.27
CA LYS A 159 -3.78 -13.13 -14.78
C LYS A 159 -2.41 -12.51 -15.02
N LEU A 160 -1.33 -13.28 -14.86
CA LEU A 160 0.03 -12.82 -15.18
C LEU A 160 0.17 -12.47 -16.65
N ASP A 161 -0.31 -13.33 -17.56
CA ASP A 161 -0.26 -13.08 -19.01
C ASP A 161 -1.03 -11.80 -19.38
N LEU A 162 -2.16 -11.57 -18.73
CA LEU A 162 -2.96 -10.37 -18.92
C LEU A 162 -2.24 -9.09 -18.46
N VAL A 163 -1.64 -9.10 -17.28
CA VAL A 163 -1.04 -7.87 -16.71
C VAL A 163 0.35 -7.58 -17.27
N LYS A 164 1.11 -8.59 -17.71
CA LYS A 164 2.41 -8.38 -18.37
C LYS A 164 2.29 -7.51 -19.62
N ALA A 165 1.20 -7.65 -20.37
CA ALA A 165 0.94 -6.86 -21.59
C ALA A 165 0.82 -5.35 -21.32
N ALA A 166 0.56 -4.93 -20.09
CA ALA A 166 0.49 -3.52 -19.71
C ALA A 166 1.86 -2.89 -19.40
N ASP A 167 2.96 -3.66 -19.45
CA ASP A 167 4.32 -3.25 -19.10
C ASP A 167 4.44 -2.53 -17.74
N PRO A 168 3.90 -3.10 -16.62
CA PRO A 168 3.88 -2.45 -15.32
C PRO A 168 5.29 -2.31 -14.73
N PHE A 169 5.44 -1.44 -13.73
CA PHE A 169 6.70 -1.26 -12.98
C PHE A 169 7.16 -2.56 -12.30
N ALA A 170 6.22 -3.28 -11.74
CA ALA A 170 6.36 -4.57 -11.09
C ALA A 170 5.01 -5.28 -11.08
N ILE A 171 4.98 -6.54 -10.67
CA ILE A 171 3.75 -7.29 -10.39
C ILE A 171 3.77 -7.68 -8.91
N ALA A 172 2.63 -7.59 -8.24
CA ALA A 172 2.51 -7.98 -6.84
C ALA A 172 1.52 -9.13 -6.64
N MET A 173 1.69 -9.86 -5.53
CA MET A 173 0.69 -10.79 -5.01
C MET A 173 0.46 -10.50 -3.53
N ASP A 174 -0.78 -10.26 -3.14
CA ASP A 174 -1.15 -10.20 -1.73
C ASP A 174 -1.44 -11.62 -1.20
N ILE A 175 -0.35 -12.29 -0.79
CA ILE A 175 -0.38 -13.70 -0.36
C ILE A 175 -1.25 -13.92 0.88
N ASP A 176 -1.36 -12.91 1.72
CA ASP A 176 -2.25 -12.88 2.89
C ASP A 176 -3.74 -12.83 2.51
N GLY A 177 -4.04 -12.54 1.25
CA GLY A 177 -5.40 -12.63 0.69
C GLY A 177 -6.02 -14.02 0.89
N ALA A 178 -5.21 -15.06 1.04
CA ALA A 178 -5.65 -16.39 1.48
C ALA A 178 -6.46 -16.39 2.78
N GLY A 179 -6.27 -15.39 3.65
CA GLY A 179 -7.00 -15.21 4.90
C GLY A 179 -8.33 -14.45 4.78
N LEU A 180 -8.64 -13.89 3.62
CA LEU A 180 -9.90 -13.16 3.41
C LEU A 180 -11.09 -14.12 3.43
N PRO A 181 -12.14 -13.85 4.22
CA PRO A 181 -13.27 -14.78 4.40
C PRO A 181 -13.96 -15.17 3.09
N PHE A 182 -14.01 -14.23 2.13
CA PHE A 182 -14.73 -14.41 0.86
C PHE A 182 -13.98 -15.28 -0.15
N LEU A 183 -12.63 -15.36 -0.05
CA LEU A 183 -11.82 -16.04 -1.06
C LEU A 183 -11.65 -17.53 -0.82
N LYS A 184 -11.75 -17.98 0.43
CA LYS A 184 -11.54 -19.40 0.80
C LYS A 184 -12.55 -20.34 0.16
N ASN A 185 -13.80 -19.88 -0.02
CA ASN A 185 -14.92 -20.68 -0.50
C ASN A 185 -15.32 -20.34 -1.95
N MET A 186 -14.49 -19.60 -2.66
CA MET A 186 -14.73 -19.22 -4.05
C MET A 186 -14.20 -20.28 -5.03
N THR A 187 -14.69 -20.21 -6.25
CA THR A 187 -14.17 -20.95 -7.39
C THR A 187 -13.62 -19.96 -8.41
N PRO A 188 -12.32 -20.01 -8.74
CA PRO A 188 -11.29 -20.91 -8.17
C PRO A 188 -10.94 -20.51 -6.71
N PRO A 189 -10.46 -21.46 -5.88
CA PRO A 189 -10.09 -21.16 -4.50
C PRO A 189 -8.78 -20.38 -4.44
N ALA A 190 -8.72 -19.39 -3.53
CA ALA A 190 -7.47 -18.75 -3.13
C ALA A 190 -6.92 -19.42 -1.87
N GLY A 191 -5.59 -19.63 -1.82
CA GLY A 191 -4.93 -20.31 -0.72
C GLY A 191 -3.48 -19.91 -0.54
N SER A 192 -2.88 -20.39 0.55
CA SER A 192 -1.45 -20.21 0.81
C SER A 192 -0.60 -20.84 -0.30
N LYS A 193 0.64 -20.36 -0.45
CA LYS A 193 1.61 -20.87 -1.41
C LYS A 193 2.84 -21.38 -0.67
N THR A 194 3.42 -22.49 -1.14
CA THR A 194 4.74 -22.93 -0.74
C THR A 194 5.82 -22.03 -1.35
N VAL A 195 7.07 -22.18 -0.89
CA VAL A 195 8.21 -21.45 -1.49
C VAL A 195 8.42 -21.87 -2.96
N GLU A 196 8.21 -23.14 -3.27
CA GLU A 196 8.33 -23.71 -4.61
C GLU A 196 7.27 -23.12 -5.55
N GLU A 197 5.99 -23.14 -5.16
CA GLU A 197 4.90 -22.51 -5.93
C GLU A 197 5.15 -21.02 -6.13
N LEU A 198 5.62 -20.32 -5.08
CA LEU A 198 5.92 -18.90 -5.18
C LEU A 198 7.09 -18.65 -6.13
N ARG A 199 8.11 -19.51 -6.17
CA ARG A 199 9.24 -19.44 -7.11
C ARG A 199 8.76 -19.59 -8.56
N GLU A 200 7.84 -20.52 -8.82
CA GLU A 200 7.24 -20.67 -10.15
C GLU A 200 6.46 -19.42 -10.57
N ILE A 201 5.67 -18.86 -9.66
CA ILE A 201 4.91 -17.62 -9.91
C ILE A 201 5.86 -16.46 -10.21
N VAL A 202 6.93 -16.29 -9.43
CA VAL A 202 7.95 -15.25 -9.64
C VAL A 202 8.62 -15.43 -11.02
N ALA A 203 8.94 -16.64 -11.42
CA ALA A 203 9.53 -16.93 -12.73
C ALA A 203 8.56 -16.60 -13.88
N MET A 204 7.28 -16.95 -13.75
CA MET A 204 6.25 -16.64 -14.75
C MET A 204 5.95 -15.14 -14.89
N ALA A 205 6.20 -14.35 -13.86
CA ALA A 205 5.89 -12.92 -13.85
C ALA A 205 6.76 -12.13 -14.85
N GLU A 206 8.01 -12.54 -15.11
CA GLU A 206 8.95 -11.89 -16.04
C GLU A 206 9.17 -10.38 -15.77
N LYS A 207 8.77 -9.92 -14.61
CA LYS A 207 8.87 -8.56 -14.08
C LYS A 207 9.37 -8.63 -12.63
N PRO A 208 9.88 -7.54 -12.05
CA PRO A 208 10.10 -7.49 -10.62
C PRO A 208 8.83 -7.92 -9.88
N PHE A 209 8.95 -8.92 -8.98
CA PHE A 209 7.81 -9.47 -8.28
C PHE A 209 7.83 -9.09 -6.80
N ILE A 210 6.69 -8.66 -6.28
CA ILE A 210 6.52 -8.17 -4.91
C ILE A 210 5.54 -9.08 -4.17
N VAL A 211 5.94 -9.59 -3.00
CA VAL A 211 5.06 -10.38 -2.14
C VAL A 211 4.51 -9.49 -1.03
N LYS A 212 3.20 -9.22 -1.08
CA LYS A 212 2.49 -8.42 -0.06
C LYS A 212 1.85 -9.34 0.99
N GLY A 213 1.85 -8.89 2.26
CA GLY A 213 1.27 -9.65 3.37
C GLY A 213 2.31 -10.33 4.24
N ILE A 214 3.52 -9.78 4.28
CA ILE A 214 4.63 -10.31 5.05
C ILE A 214 4.69 -9.64 6.43
N MET A 215 4.61 -10.43 7.51
CA MET A 215 4.60 -9.95 8.88
C MET A 215 5.66 -10.60 9.78
N THR A 216 6.55 -11.42 9.20
CA THR A 216 7.61 -12.10 9.97
C THR A 216 8.93 -12.13 9.21
N VAL A 217 10.03 -12.16 9.94
CA VAL A 217 11.36 -12.34 9.35
C VAL A 217 11.45 -13.67 8.56
N ALA A 218 10.83 -14.73 9.06
CA ALA A 218 10.79 -16.02 8.37
C ALA A 218 10.03 -15.91 7.03
N GLY A 219 8.90 -15.22 7.01
CA GLY A 219 8.14 -14.96 5.78
C GLY A 219 8.93 -14.13 4.76
N ALA A 220 9.63 -13.10 5.23
CA ALA A 220 10.49 -12.27 4.37
C ALA A 220 11.64 -13.10 3.74
N LYS A 221 12.29 -13.94 4.53
CA LYS A 221 13.33 -14.86 4.01
C LYS A 221 12.80 -15.86 2.98
N LYS A 222 11.59 -16.40 3.18
CA LYS A 222 10.93 -17.28 2.20
C LYS A 222 10.59 -16.55 0.90
N ALA A 223 10.12 -15.30 0.99
CA ALA A 223 9.87 -14.49 -0.21
C ALA A 223 11.18 -14.21 -0.99
N LEU A 224 12.27 -13.89 -0.28
CA LEU A 224 13.59 -13.72 -0.88
C LEU A 224 14.09 -15.03 -1.53
N GLU A 225 13.95 -16.16 -0.86
CA GLU A 225 14.31 -17.49 -1.37
C GLU A 225 13.53 -17.87 -2.63
N ALA A 226 12.27 -17.49 -2.71
CA ALA A 226 11.44 -17.67 -3.90
C ALA A 226 11.84 -16.75 -5.07
N GLY A 227 12.76 -15.79 -4.86
CA GLY A 227 13.25 -14.86 -5.90
C GLY A 227 12.50 -13.54 -6.02
N ALA A 228 11.60 -13.23 -5.07
CA ALA A 228 10.92 -11.95 -5.03
C ALA A 228 11.93 -10.79 -4.95
N LYS A 229 11.64 -9.69 -5.67
CA LYS A 229 12.46 -8.47 -5.69
C LYS A 229 12.02 -7.45 -4.65
N GLY A 230 10.84 -7.63 -4.08
CA GLY A 230 10.31 -6.79 -3.01
C GLY A 230 9.27 -7.51 -2.16
N ILE A 231 9.02 -6.92 -1.01
CA ILE A 231 7.92 -7.31 -0.12
C ILE A 231 7.14 -6.08 0.32
N VAL A 232 5.87 -6.29 0.69
CA VAL A 232 5.12 -5.31 1.48
C VAL A 232 4.90 -5.89 2.87
N VAL A 233 5.49 -5.24 3.88
CA VAL A 233 5.20 -5.53 5.28
C VAL A 233 3.77 -5.06 5.56
N SER A 234 2.87 -6.02 5.76
CA SER A 234 1.43 -5.76 5.73
C SER A 234 0.66 -6.86 6.44
N ASN A 235 -0.30 -6.48 7.26
CA ASN A 235 -1.36 -7.34 7.78
C ASN A 235 -2.72 -7.07 7.11
N HIS A 236 -2.69 -6.58 5.85
CA HIS A 236 -3.87 -6.22 5.05
C HIS A 236 -4.77 -5.18 5.74
N GLY A 237 -4.16 -4.27 6.51
CA GLY A 237 -4.90 -3.29 7.29
C GLY A 237 -5.79 -3.91 8.38
N GLY A 238 -5.40 -5.08 8.91
CA GLY A 238 -6.13 -5.84 9.93
C GLY A 238 -7.26 -6.71 9.37
N ARG A 239 -7.34 -6.94 8.05
CA ARG A 239 -8.50 -7.60 7.42
C ARG A 239 -8.40 -9.13 7.32
N VAL A 240 -7.21 -9.70 7.44
CA VAL A 240 -6.95 -11.13 7.22
C VAL A 240 -6.83 -11.95 8.50
N LEU A 241 -6.26 -11.36 9.55
CA LEU A 241 -6.11 -11.98 10.87
C LEU A 241 -6.24 -10.89 11.93
N ASP A 242 -7.03 -11.12 12.96
CA ASP A 242 -7.15 -10.24 14.11
C ASP A 242 -5.99 -10.46 15.10
N GLN A 243 -5.74 -9.49 15.96
CA GLN A 243 -4.73 -9.53 17.02
C GLN A 243 -3.28 -9.76 16.51
N CYS A 244 -3.01 -9.48 15.25
CA CYS A 244 -1.65 -9.39 14.74
C CYS A 244 -0.91 -8.17 15.31
N PRO A 245 0.43 -8.22 15.41
CA PRO A 245 1.21 -7.00 15.59
C PRO A 245 0.94 -6.02 14.44
N SER A 246 1.22 -4.74 14.66
CA SER A 246 1.19 -3.75 13.57
C SER A 246 2.40 -3.91 12.66
N SER A 247 2.28 -3.38 11.44
CA SER A 247 3.40 -3.33 10.51
C SER A 247 4.58 -2.51 11.05
N ALA A 248 4.32 -1.43 11.81
CA ALA A 248 5.36 -0.62 12.46
C ALA A 248 6.21 -1.42 13.45
N GLU A 249 5.59 -2.37 14.18
CA GLU A 249 6.29 -3.16 15.20
C GLU A 249 7.23 -4.23 14.61
N VAL A 250 6.87 -4.80 13.46
CA VAL A 250 7.65 -5.88 12.85
C VAL A 250 8.65 -5.39 11.80
N LEU A 251 8.45 -4.18 11.26
CA LEU A 251 9.25 -3.62 10.19
C LEU A 251 10.75 -3.60 10.49
N PRO A 252 11.24 -3.12 11.66
CA PRO A 252 12.67 -3.04 11.91
C PRO A 252 13.39 -4.38 11.80
N ALA A 253 12.84 -5.43 12.42
CA ALA A 253 13.44 -6.76 12.39
C ALA A 253 13.43 -7.39 10.98
N ILE A 254 12.40 -7.11 10.19
CA ILE A 254 12.31 -7.56 8.79
C ILE A 254 13.34 -6.82 7.94
N ALA A 255 13.45 -5.48 8.11
CA ALA A 255 14.42 -4.66 7.39
C ALA A 255 15.86 -5.09 7.68
N ASP A 256 16.19 -5.37 8.94
CA ASP A 256 17.52 -5.87 9.32
C ASP A 256 17.84 -7.23 8.68
N ALA A 257 16.83 -8.05 8.47
CA ALA A 257 17.05 -9.41 7.92
C ALA A 257 17.20 -9.46 6.40
N VAL A 258 16.51 -8.58 5.64
CA VAL A 258 16.42 -8.68 4.18
C VAL A 258 16.57 -7.34 3.42
N GLY A 259 16.64 -6.20 4.10
CA GLY A 259 16.61 -4.86 3.46
C GLY A 259 17.77 -4.59 2.49
N SER A 260 18.93 -5.20 2.70
CA SER A 260 20.05 -5.07 1.75
C SER A 260 19.92 -5.93 0.48
N LYS A 261 18.86 -6.74 0.37
CA LYS A 261 18.70 -7.78 -0.66
C LYS A 261 17.43 -7.61 -1.50
N MET A 262 16.49 -6.84 -1.02
CA MET A 262 15.20 -6.62 -1.69
C MET A 262 14.55 -5.33 -1.25
N THR A 263 13.68 -4.78 -2.08
CA THR A 263 12.87 -3.59 -1.75
C THR A 263 11.85 -3.94 -0.66
N ILE A 264 11.79 -3.11 0.38
CA ILE A 264 10.82 -3.24 1.47
C ILE A 264 9.83 -2.09 1.42
N LEU A 265 8.59 -2.40 1.12
CA LEU A 265 7.48 -1.48 1.28
C LEU A 265 6.70 -1.82 2.57
N VAL A 266 5.95 -0.87 3.09
CA VAL A 266 5.11 -1.10 4.28
C VAL A 266 3.75 -0.44 4.10
N ASP A 267 2.68 -1.06 4.62
CA ASP A 267 1.35 -0.46 4.69
C ASP A 267 0.72 -0.62 6.08
N GLY A 268 -0.47 -0.06 6.23
CA GLY A 268 -1.26 -0.18 7.45
C GLY A 268 -1.01 0.96 8.45
N GLY A 269 -1.97 1.86 8.57
CA GLY A 269 -1.95 2.92 9.58
C GLY A 269 -1.33 4.25 9.15
N ILE A 270 -0.61 4.32 8.05
CA ILE A 270 0.06 5.52 7.52
C ILE A 270 -0.98 6.54 7.02
N ARG A 271 -0.83 7.82 7.41
CA ARG A 271 -1.78 8.90 7.10
C ARG A 271 -1.12 10.21 6.69
N SER A 272 0.12 10.43 7.08
CA SER A 272 0.85 11.70 6.96
C SER A 272 2.25 11.50 6.39
N GLY A 273 2.87 12.58 5.92
CA GLY A 273 4.28 12.57 5.51
C GLY A 273 5.22 12.25 6.68
N MET A 274 4.85 12.62 7.91
CA MET A 274 5.59 12.20 9.10
C MET A 274 5.54 10.68 9.32
N ASP A 275 4.39 10.03 9.09
CA ASP A 275 4.32 8.57 9.16
C ASP A 275 5.17 7.91 8.05
N VAL A 276 5.25 8.53 6.86
CA VAL A 276 6.17 8.11 5.79
C VAL A 276 7.62 8.19 6.26
N PHE A 277 8.04 9.33 6.82
CA PHE A 277 9.39 9.49 7.38
C PHE A 277 9.72 8.41 8.41
N LYS A 278 8.81 8.15 9.36
CA LYS A 278 8.99 7.09 10.36
C LYS A 278 9.17 5.71 9.73
N ALA A 279 8.39 5.40 8.70
CA ALA A 279 8.50 4.13 7.99
C ALA A 279 9.87 3.97 7.30
N LEU A 280 10.35 5.02 6.63
CA LEU A 280 11.67 5.04 6.01
C LEU A 280 12.78 4.90 7.06
N ALA A 281 12.70 5.64 8.17
CA ALA A 281 13.66 5.54 9.26
C ALA A 281 13.71 4.14 9.89
N LEU A 282 12.59 3.42 9.94
CA LEU A 282 12.54 2.04 10.43
C LEU A 282 12.99 1.00 9.39
N GLY A 283 13.37 1.43 8.18
CA GLY A 283 14.00 0.60 7.16
C GLY A 283 13.08 0.15 6.03
N ALA A 284 11.95 0.82 5.80
CA ALA A 284 11.22 0.70 4.55
C ALA A 284 11.85 1.58 3.47
N ASP A 285 11.75 1.17 2.21
CA ASP A 285 12.11 1.99 1.04
C ASP A 285 10.94 2.84 0.56
N GLY A 286 9.70 2.47 0.91
CA GLY A 286 8.50 3.21 0.57
C GLY A 286 7.27 2.69 1.29
N VAL A 287 6.14 3.37 1.08
CA VAL A 287 4.89 3.05 1.77
C VAL A 287 3.71 2.90 0.82
N LEU A 288 2.72 2.07 1.21
CA LEU A 288 1.43 2.02 0.54
C LEU A 288 0.34 2.60 1.44
N ILE A 289 -0.55 3.39 0.86
CA ILE A 289 -1.67 4.02 1.55
C ILE A 289 -2.98 3.63 0.84
N GLY A 290 -3.93 3.06 1.56
CA GLY A 290 -5.21 2.61 0.98
C GLY A 290 -6.37 3.54 1.28
N ARG A 291 -6.99 3.38 2.44
CA ARG A 291 -8.26 4.04 2.83
C ARG A 291 -8.30 5.56 2.64
N PRO A 292 -7.24 6.34 2.92
CA PRO A 292 -7.24 7.77 2.65
C PRO A 292 -7.47 8.12 1.18
N PHE A 293 -6.87 7.39 0.22
CA PHE A 293 -7.09 7.62 -1.21
C PHE A 293 -8.57 7.41 -1.61
N ILE A 294 -9.27 6.45 -0.98
CA ILE A 294 -10.72 6.28 -1.18
C ILE A 294 -11.46 7.58 -0.85
N ASN A 295 -11.24 8.12 0.36
CA ASN A 295 -11.93 9.32 0.77
C ASN A 295 -11.63 10.51 -0.16
N MET A 296 -10.39 10.62 -0.62
CA MET A 296 -9.99 11.71 -1.53
C MET A 296 -10.67 11.57 -2.90
N ILE A 297 -10.70 10.37 -3.47
CA ILE A 297 -11.36 10.12 -4.75
C ILE A 297 -12.89 10.27 -4.62
N TYR A 298 -13.49 9.74 -3.57
CA TYR A 298 -14.94 9.89 -3.36
C TYR A 298 -15.34 11.35 -3.13
N GLY A 299 -14.50 12.17 -2.51
CA GLY A 299 -14.76 13.58 -2.25
C GLY A 299 -14.49 14.50 -3.43
N ALA A 300 -13.47 14.22 -4.26
CA ALA A 300 -13.04 15.14 -5.31
C ALA A 300 -12.35 14.49 -6.53
N GLY A 301 -12.48 13.18 -6.74
CA GLY A 301 -11.89 12.51 -7.91
C GLY A 301 -10.36 12.69 -7.97
N ALA A 302 -9.83 12.98 -9.16
CA ALA A 302 -8.41 13.20 -9.40
C ALA A 302 -7.82 14.36 -8.59
N GLU A 303 -8.57 15.45 -8.40
CA GLU A 303 -8.15 16.58 -7.56
C GLU A 303 -7.91 16.15 -6.11
N GLY A 304 -8.72 15.21 -5.61
CA GLY A 304 -8.52 14.63 -4.28
C GLY A 304 -7.19 13.88 -4.16
N VAL A 305 -6.80 13.14 -5.18
CA VAL A 305 -5.49 12.46 -5.23
C VAL A 305 -4.37 13.50 -5.18
N LYS A 306 -4.44 14.53 -6.05
CA LYS A 306 -3.45 15.61 -6.10
C LYS A 306 -3.26 16.27 -4.74
N VAL A 307 -4.34 16.75 -4.13
CA VAL A 307 -4.29 17.43 -2.82
C VAL A 307 -3.66 16.54 -1.75
N TYR A 308 -3.95 15.24 -1.78
CA TYR A 308 -3.37 14.34 -0.80
C TYR A 308 -1.89 14.07 -1.03
N VAL A 309 -1.47 13.89 -2.28
CA VAL A 309 -0.05 13.70 -2.64
C VAL A 309 0.76 14.94 -2.28
N GLU A 310 0.27 16.14 -2.61
CA GLU A 310 0.92 17.41 -2.24
C GLU A 310 1.05 17.56 -0.71
N LYS A 311 0.00 17.21 0.04
CA LYS A 311 0.03 17.21 1.51
C LYS A 311 1.10 16.24 2.05
N LEU A 312 1.13 15.00 1.57
CA LEU A 312 2.11 13.99 2.00
C LEU A 312 3.53 14.44 1.70
N LYS A 313 3.74 15.04 0.52
CA LYS A 313 5.04 15.55 0.09
C LYS A 313 5.51 16.69 1.00
N ALA A 314 4.67 17.70 1.20
CA ALA A 314 5.01 18.85 2.04
C ALA A 314 5.34 18.44 3.48
N GLU A 315 4.56 17.52 4.06
CA GLU A 315 4.80 17.01 5.41
C GLU A 315 6.08 16.16 5.51
N LEU A 316 6.41 15.39 4.47
CA LEU A 316 7.64 14.61 4.42
C LEU A 316 8.86 15.54 4.31
N GLU A 317 8.82 16.51 3.39
CA GLU A 317 9.89 17.50 3.19
C GLU A 317 10.16 18.31 4.46
N ASP A 318 9.10 18.79 5.13
CA ASP A 318 9.21 19.51 6.41
C ASP A 318 9.85 18.64 7.49
N THR A 319 9.35 17.39 7.65
CA THR A 319 9.92 16.45 8.63
C THR A 319 11.39 16.14 8.35
N MET A 320 11.75 15.91 7.09
CA MET A 320 13.12 15.66 6.68
C MET A 320 14.03 16.87 7.00
N ALA A 321 13.60 18.07 6.66
CA ALA A 321 14.35 19.29 6.95
C ALA A 321 14.55 19.48 8.45
N MET A 322 13.52 19.24 9.27
CA MET A 322 13.59 19.35 10.73
C MET A 322 14.42 18.26 11.40
N CYS A 323 14.75 17.18 10.70
CA CYS A 323 15.61 16.09 11.16
C CYS A 323 17.00 16.10 10.51
N GLY A 324 17.33 17.12 9.70
CA GLY A 324 18.62 17.24 9.01
C GLY A 324 18.84 16.26 7.87
N ALA A 325 17.75 15.69 7.31
CA ALA A 325 17.79 14.80 6.15
C ALA A 325 17.44 15.58 4.87
N HIS A 326 18.31 15.54 3.87
CA HIS A 326 18.10 16.26 2.60
C HIS A 326 17.82 15.34 1.41
N SER A 327 17.99 14.03 1.62
CA SER A 327 17.61 12.97 0.70
C SER A 327 17.06 11.78 1.46
N LEU A 328 16.40 10.85 0.78
CA LEU A 328 15.91 9.63 1.44
C LEU A 328 17.04 8.79 2.04
N ALA A 329 18.23 8.85 1.46
CA ALA A 329 19.42 8.14 1.96
C ALA A 329 19.97 8.70 3.29
N ASP A 330 19.62 9.94 3.63
CA ASP A 330 20.03 10.57 4.89
C ASP A 330 19.14 10.12 6.06
N ILE A 331 17.96 9.58 5.79
CA ILE A 331 17.02 9.12 6.82
C ILE A 331 17.57 7.87 7.51
N LYS A 332 17.73 7.94 8.82
CA LYS A 332 18.33 6.89 9.66
C LYS A 332 17.42 6.52 10.83
N ARG A 333 17.57 5.30 11.30
CA ARG A 333 16.81 4.79 12.45
C ARG A 333 17.04 5.63 13.72
N SER A 334 18.24 6.18 13.92
CA SER A 334 18.56 7.09 15.03
C SER A 334 17.75 8.40 15.03
N MET A 335 17.06 8.72 13.93
CA MET A 335 16.09 9.83 13.86
C MET A 335 14.74 9.50 14.50
N ILE A 336 14.57 8.27 14.98
CA ILE A 336 13.42 7.86 15.81
C ILE A 336 13.88 7.76 17.26
N TYR A 337 13.14 8.41 18.15
CA TYR A 337 13.43 8.40 19.59
C TYR A 337 13.35 6.97 20.17
N GLY A 338 14.41 6.56 20.86
CA GLY A 338 14.50 5.24 21.47
C GLY A 338 15.05 4.12 20.57
N TYR A 339 15.53 4.47 19.35
CA TYR A 339 16.13 3.53 18.40
C TYR A 339 17.62 3.82 18.16
#